data_bc13bea3cc07e9ffab43b5f682b19096
#
_entry.id   bc13bea3cc07e9ffab43b5f682b19096
#
_cell.length_a   1.000
_cell.length_b   1.000
_cell.length_c   1.000
_cell.angle_alpha   90.00
_cell.angle_beta   90.00
_cell.angle_gamma   90.00
#
_symmetry.space_group_name_H-M   'P 1'
#
loop_
_entity.id
_entity.type
_entity.pdbx_description
1 polymer ?
#
loop_
_entity_poly.entity_id
_entity_poly.type
_entity_poly.pdbx_seq_one_letter_code
_entity_poly.pdbx_strand_id
1 'polypeptide(L)'
;TKGELRQAILWQDLQPLLNQLGPGPLRVLDAGGGEGQTAVKVAEMGHHVTLCDLSAEMVARARQAAADKGVIDNMHFVQCAAQDIAQHLESPVDLILFHAVLEWVAEPQEMLRTLWSVLRPGGALSLMFYNANGLLMHNMVVGNFDYVQLGMPKKKKRTLSPDYPRSPQQVYGWLEEQGWRITGKTGVRVF
;
A
#
# COMPACT_ATOMS: atom_id res chain seq x y z
N THR A 1 12.54 15.57 1.62
CA THR A 1 11.48 15.64 0.57
C THR A 1 10.14 15.13 1.10
N LYS A 2 9.04 15.40 0.33
CA LYS A 2 7.69 14.88 0.66
C LYS A 2 7.66 13.34 0.68
N GLY A 3 8.46 12.70 -0.15
CA GLY A 3 8.60 11.24 -0.19
C GLY A 3 9.29 10.68 1.04
N GLU A 4 10.36 11.31 1.49
CA GLU A 4 11.10 10.89 2.69
C GLU A 4 10.26 10.98 3.95
N LEU A 5 9.48 12.07 4.10
CA LEU A 5 8.57 12.21 5.24
C LEU A 5 7.52 11.09 5.25
N ARG A 6 6.94 10.77 4.10
CA ARG A 6 5.98 9.66 3.97
C ARG A 6 6.61 8.34 4.39
N GLN A 7 7.81 8.05 3.90
CA GLN A 7 8.52 6.82 4.23
C GLN A 7 8.87 6.74 5.72
N ALA A 8 9.28 7.86 6.34
CA ALA A 8 9.59 7.90 7.76
C ALA A 8 8.35 7.59 8.63
N ILE A 9 7.21 8.21 8.31
CA ILE A 9 5.95 7.97 9.05
C ILE A 9 5.47 6.52 8.87
N LEU A 10 5.46 6.02 7.62
CA LEU A 10 5.10 4.62 7.36
C LEU A 10 6.00 3.65 8.12
N TRP A 11 7.29 3.92 8.16
CA TRP A 11 8.26 3.08 8.87
C TRP A 11 8.04 3.09 10.38
N GLN A 12 7.71 4.25 10.95
CA GLN A 12 7.40 4.40 12.36
C GLN A 12 6.20 3.54 12.78
N ASP A 13 5.17 3.43 11.92
CA ASP A 13 4.01 2.59 12.19
C ASP A 13 4.29 1.10 11.91
N LEU A 14 5.08 0.81 10.88
CA LEU A 14 5.35 -0.55 10.42
C LEU A 14 6.28 -1.33 11.36
N GLN A 15 7.30 -0.68 11.90
CA GLN A 15 8.30 -1.33 12.74
C GLN A 15 7.73 -2.00 14.00
N PRO A 16 6.85 -1.34 14.80
CA PRO A 16 6.16 -2.00 15.90
C PRO A 16 5.28 -3.17 15.46
N LEU A 17 4.62 -3.05 14.30
CA LEU A 17 3.76 -4.10 13.75
C LEU A 17 4.56 -5.35 13.39
N LEU A 18 5.73 -5.20 12.74
CA LEU A 18 6.64 -6.30 12.44
C LEU A 18 7.06 -7.04 13.72
N ASN A 19 7.40 -6.30 14.77
CA ASN A 19 7.78 -6.87 16.06
C ASN A 19 6.63 -7.62 16.76
N GLN A 20 5.39 -7.20 16.57
CA GLN A 20 4.19 -7.81 17.20
C GLN A 20 3.75 -9.10 16.50
N LEU A 21 4.07 -9.29 15.22
CA LEU A 21 3.63 -10.45 14.44
C LEU A 21 4.33 -11.76 14.82
N GLY A 22 5.41 -11.69 15.59
CA GLY A 22 6.09 -12.85 16.16
C GLY A 22 7.60 -12.81 16.00
N PRO A 23 8.31 -13.69 16.70
CA PRO A 23 9.75 -13.84 16.55
C PRO A 23 10.09 -14.60 15.26
N GLY A 24 11.15 -14.17 14.59
CA GLY A 24 11.68 -14.83 13.39
C GLY A 24 11.27 -14.19 12.07
N PRO A 25 11.74 -14.79 10.96
CA PRO A 25 11.43 -14.28 9.63
C PRO A 25 9.93 -14.36 9.32
N LEU A 26 9.34 -13.22 8.98
CA LEU A 26 7.97 -13.12 8.51
C LEU A 26 7.90 -13.29 6.98
N ARG A 27 6.78 -13.80 6.50
CA ARG A 27 6.41 -13.74 5.08
C ARG A 27 5.59 -12.50 4.84
N VAL A 28 6.09 -11.59 4.02
CA VAL A 28 5.51 -10.29 3.76
C VAL A 28 5.15 -10.18 2.28
N LEU A 29 3.96 -9.71 1.98
CA LEU A 29 3.53 -9.35 0.64
C LEU A 29 3.57 -7.83 0.50
N ASP A 30 4.28 -7.30 -0.48
CA ASP A 30 4.19 -5.90 -0.91
C ASP A 30 3.38 -5.86 -2.23
N ALA A 31 2.09 -5.59 -2.11
CA ALA A 31 1.14 -5.63 -3.23
C ALA A 31 1.05 -4.26 -3.91
N GLY A 32 1.59 -4.15 -5.12
CA GLY A 32 1.81 -2.89 -5.81
C GLY A 32 3.00 -2.13 -5.24
N GLY A 33 4.08 -2.86 -4.94
CA GLY A 33 5.25 -2.36 -4.22
C GLY A 33 6.13 -1.35 -4.99
N GLY A 34 5.85 -1.11 -6.27
CA GLY A 34 6.60 -0.17 -7.10
C GLY A 34 8.09 -0.50 -7.12
N GLU A 35 8.94 0.48 -6.81
CA GLU A 35 10.41 0.34 -6.76
C GLU A 35 10.91 -0.42 -5.51
N GLY A 36 10.02 -0.95 -4.65
CA GLY A 36 10.38 -1.80 -3.53
C GLY A 36 10.99 -1.07 -2.32
N GLN A 37 10.81 0.24 -2.18
CA GLN A 37 11.45 1.02 -1.11
C GLN A 37 11.15 0.49 0.30
N THR A 38 9.89 0.08 0.57
CA THR A 38 9.50 -0.51 1.86
C THR A 38 9.88 -1.99 1.92
N ALA A 39 9.66 -2.73 0.83
CA ALA A 39 9.98 -4.15 0.71
C ALA A 39 11.46 -4.44 1.01
N VAL A 40 12.38 -3.67 0.42
CA VAL A 40 13.82 -3.81 0.64
C VAL A 40 14.19 -3.61 2.11
N LYS A 41 13.66 -2.57 2.77
CA LYS A 41 13.90 -2.34 4.20
C LYS A 41 13.38 -3.49 5.08
N VAL A 42 12.24 -4.07 4.72
CA VAL A 42 11.70 -5.24 5.43
C VAL A 42 12.58 -6.47 5.21
N ALA A 43 13.10 -6.66 4.00
CA ALA A 43 14.04 -7.73 3.69
C ALA A 43 15.41 -7.55 4.39
N GLU A 44 15.90 -6.30 4.56
CA GLU A 44 17.10 -5.98 5.36
C GLU A 44 16.96 -6.39 6.85
N MET A 45 15.74 -6.51 7.36
CA MET A 45 15.45 -7.04 8.71
C MET A 45 15.46 -8.58 8.77
N GLY A 46 15.69 -9.27 7.66
CA GLY A 46 15.71 -10.73 7.57
C GLY A 46 14.35 -11.37 7.30
N HIS A 47 13.34 -10.59 6.90
CA HIS A 47 12.04 -11.12 6.49
C HIS A 47 12.04 -11.54 5.02
N HIS A 48 11.16 -12.48 4.64
CA HIS A 48 10.97 -12.90 3.27
C HIS A 48 9.86 -12.10 2.62
N VAL A 49 10.16 -11.38 1.55
CA VAL A 49 9.22 -10.46 0.90
C VAL A 49 8.88 -10.92 -0.50
N THR A 50 7.60 -11.12 -0.78
CA THR A 50 7.08 -11.19 -2.16
C THR A 50 6.60 -9.82 -2.55
N LEU A 51 7.21 -9.24 -3.58
CA LEU A 51 6.78 -7.97 -4.17
C LEU A 51 6.08 -8.24 -5.50
N CYS A 52 4.89 -7.71 -5.69
CA CYS A 52 4.25 -7.67 -6.99
C CYS A 52 3.97 -6.23 -7.45
N ASP A 53 4.09 -6.02 -8.75
CA ASP A 53 3.65 -4.79 -9.41
C ASP A 53 3.24 -5.10 -10.85
N LEU A 54 2.30 -4.31 -11.37
CA LEU A 54 1.82 -4.45 -12.75
C LEU A 54 2.89 -4.02 -13.77
N SER A 55 3.75 -3.08 -13.38
CA SER A 55 4.81 -2.53 -14.22
C SER A 55 6.07 -3.38 -14.16
N ALA A 56 6.45 -3.98 -15.28
CA ALA A 56 7.73 -4.69 -15.42
C ALA A 56 8.93 -3.81 -15.08
N GLU A 57 8.85 -2.51 -15.40
CA GLU A 57 9.90 -1.53 -15.06
C GLU A 57 10.04 -1.36 -13.55
N MET A 58 8.92 -1.26 -12.81
CA MET A 58 8.95 -1.14 -11.34
C MET A 58 9.52 -2.41 -10.71
N VAL A 59 9.10 -3.58 -11.18
CA VAL A 59 9.65 -4.87 -10.70
C VAL A 59 11.16 -4.96 -10.96
N ALA A 60 11.63 -4.53 -12.14
CA ALA A 60 13.06 -4.50 -12.45
C ALA A 60 13.84 -3.55 -11.53
N ARG A 61 13.32 -2.35 -11.25
CA ARG A 61 13.92 -1.38 -10.32
C ARG A 61 13.95 -1.93 -8.89
N ALA A 62 12.88 -2.57 -8.43
CA ALA A 62 12.83 -3.19 -7.11
C ALA A 62 13.87 -4.31 -6.97
N ARG A 63 14.03 -5.15 -8.01
CA ARG A 63 15.06 -6.19 -8.06
C ARG A 63 16.46 -5.61 -7.99
N GLN A 64 16.72 -4.53 -8.74
CA GLN A 64 18.02 -3.84 -8.68
C GLN A 64 18.28 -3.26 -7.29
N ALA A 65 17.29 -2.59 -6.68
CA ALA A 65 17.40 -2.04 -5.34
C ALA A 65 17.70 -3.13 -4.29
N ALA A 66 17.09 -4.30 -4.42
CA ALA A 66 17.35 -5.45 -3.54
C ALA A 66 18.77 -6.01 -3.73
N ALA A 67 19.24 -6.08 -4.97
CA ALA A 67 20.62 -6.51 -5.28
C ALA A 67 21.66 -5.53 -4.71
N ASP A 68 21.45 -4.23 -4.89
CA ASP A 68 22.33 -3.17 -4.37
C ASP A 68 22.43 -3.19 -2.84
N LYS A 69 21.39 -3.68 -2.16
CA LYS A 69 21.33 -3.85 -0.70
C LYS A 69 21.74 -5.25 -0.21
N GLY A 70 22.01 -6.18 -1.12
CA GLY A 70 22.42 -7.54 -0.77
C GLY A 70 21.30 -8.39 -0.15
N VAL A 71 20.03 -8.07 -0.42
CA VAL A 71 18.86 -8.78 0.13
C VAL A 71 18.03 -9.50 -0.93
N ILE A 72 18.55 -9.66 -2.12
CA ILE A 72 17.83 -10.26 -3.25
C ILE A 72 17.36 -11.69 -2.94
N ASP A 73 18.11 -12.45 -2.16
CA ASP A 73 17.77 -13.83 -1.77
C ASP A 73 16.58 -13.90 -0.79
N ASN A 74 16.27 -12.80 -0.13
CA ASN A 74 15.13 -12.67 0.75
C ASN A 74 13.88 -12.15 0.01
N MET A 75 13.98 -11.90 -1.30
CA MET A 75 12.89 -11.28 -2.05
C MET A 75 12.48 -12.10 -3.27
N HIS A 76 11.18 -12.27 -3.43
CA HIS A 76 10.54 -12.81 -4.62
C HIS A 76 9.81 -11.71 -5.37
N PHE A 77 9.94 -11.66 -6.71
CA PHE A 77 9.41 -10.60 -7.55
C PHE A 77 8.45 -11.17 -8.59
N VAL A 78 7.24 -10.64 -8.61
CA VAL A 78 6.17 -11.09 -9.50
C VAL A 78 5.64 -9.92 -10.32
N GLN A 79 5.64 -10.02 -11.64
CA GLN A 79 4.94 -9.06 -12.48
C GLN A 79 3.49 -9.51 -12.64
N CYS A 80 2.60 -8.97 -11.84
CA CYS A 80 1.15 -9.22 -11.94
C CYS A 80 0.35 -8.06 -11.35
N ALA A 81 -0.94 -8.02 -11.63
CA ALA A 81 -1.85 -7.16 -10.88
C ALA A 81 -2.00 -7.69 -9.44
N ALA A 82 -2.17 -6.77 -8.47
CA ALA A 82 -2.34 -7.16 -7.07
C ALA A 82 -3.58 -8.07 -6.85
N GLN A 83 -4.58 -7.98 -7.72
CA GLN A 83 -5.76 -8.84 -7.72
C GLN A 83 -5.45 -10.31 -8.02
N ASP A 84 -4.38 -10.58 -8.78
CA ASP A 84 -4.00 -11.92 -9.23
C ASP A 84 -2.95 -12.57 -8.33
N ILE A 85 -2.49 -11.86 -7.30
CA ILE A 85 -1.35 -12.29 -6.47
C ILE A 85 -1.56 -13.65 -5.77
N ALA A 86 -2.80 -14.01 -5.46
CA ALA A 86 -3.12 -15.27 -4.80
C ALA A 86 -2.59 -16.50 -5.56
N GLN A 87 -2.51 -16.43 -6.91
CA GLN A 87 -2.01 -17.51 -7.76
C GLN A 87 -0.49 -17.68 -7.71
N HIS A 88 0.22 -16.70 -7.16
CA HIS A 88 1.68 -16.64 -7.10
C HIS A 88 2.24 -16.84 -5.69
N LEU A 89 1.37 -17.07 -4.70
CA LEU A 89 1.78 -17.31 -3.32
C LEU A 89 1.62 -18.80 -2.99
N GLU A 90 2.69 -19.43 -2.54
CA GLU A 90 2.69 -20.84 -2.13
C GLU A 90 1.96 -21.07 -0.80
N SER A 91 1.83 -20.03 0.01
CA SER A 91 1.24 -20.12 1.34
C SER A 91 0.82 -18.73 1.85
N PRO A 92 -0.12 -18.66 2.83
CA PRO A 92 -0.54 -17.38 3.39
C PRO A 92 0.61 -16.58 3.98
N VAL A 93 0.50 -15.24 3.93
CA VAL A 93 1.51 -14.30 4.44
C VAL A 93 1.16 -13.80 5.83
N ASP A 94 2.17 -13.31 6.57
CA ASP A 94 2.03 -12.76 7.92
C ASP A 94 1.62 -11.29 7.89
N LEU A 95 2.12 -10.56 6.90
CA LEU A 95 1.90 -9.12 6.73
C LEU A 95 1.68 -8.79 5.26
N ILE A 96 0.74 -7.90 5.00
CA ILE A 96 0.55 -7.30 3.69
C ILE A 96 0.84 -5.81 3.78
N LEU A 97 1.67 -5.30 2.88
CA LEU A 97 1.85 -3.89 2.59
C LEU A 97 1.01 -3.56 1.35
N PHE A 98 0.09 -2.61 1.49
CA PHE A 98 -0.75 -2.15 0.39
C PHE A 98 -0.77 -0.62 0.38
N HIS A 99 0.30 -0.04 -0.16
CA HIS A 99 0.58 1.38 0.00
C HIS A 99 0.43 2.14 -1.32
N ALA A 100 -0.47 3.11 -1.34
CA ALA A 100 -0.76 3.98 -2.49
C ALA A 100 -1.24 3.22 -3.75
N VAL A 101 -1.98 2.15 -3.55
CA VAL A 101 -2.54 1.30 -4.62
C VAL A 101 -4.07 1.38 -4.66
N LEU A 102 -4.75 1.45 -3.51
CA LEU A 102 -6.21 1.41 -3.39
C LEU A 102 -6.91 2.50 -4.23
N GLU A 103 -6.28 3.64 -4.39
CA GLU A 103 -6.76 4.76 -5.20
C GLU A 103 -6.69 4.55 -6.72
N TRP A 104 -6.08 3.46 -7.17
CA TRP A 104 -6.01 3.04 -8.58
C TRP A 104 -6.95 1.89 -8.90
N VAL A 105 -7.52 1.26 -7.87
CA VAL A 105 -8.36 0.06 -7.99
C VAL A 105 -9.82 0.48 -8.20
N ALA A 106 -10.46 -0.03 -9.25
CA ALA A 106 -11.89 0.24 -9.53
C ALA A 106 -12.81 -0.45 -8.51
N GLU A 107 -12.50 -1.72 -8.18
CA GLU A 107 -13.29 -2.57 -7.28
C GLU A 107 -12.56 -2.79 -5.94
N PRO A 108 -12.55 -1.79 -5.03
CA PRO A 108 -11.72 -1.82 -3.83
C PRO A 108 -12.13 -2.90 -2.83
N GLN A 109 -13.42 -3.19 -2.73
CA GLN A 109 -13.91 -4.22 -1.81
C GLN A 109 -13.49 -5.62 -2.25
N GLU A 110 -13.45 -5.88 -3.55
CA GLU A 110 -12.97 -7.13 -4.12
C GLU A 110 -11.47 -7.29 -3.91
N MET A 111 -10.71 -6.21 -4.11
CA MET A 111 -9.29 -6.17 -3.80
C MET A 111 -9.01 -6.48 -2.33
N LEU A 112 -9.75 -5.87 -1.40
CA LEU A 112 -9.60 -6.13 0.02
C LEU A 112 -9.95 -7.58 0.38
N ARG A 113 -10.94 -8.22 -0.29
CA ARG A 113 -11.23 -9.66 -0.14
C ARG A 113 -10.07 -10.53 -0.63
N THR A 114 -9.45 -10.18 -1.75
CA THR A 114 -8.25 -10.88 -2.24
C THR A 114 -7.12 -10.80 -1.22
N LEU A 115 -6.83 -9.62 -0.66
CA LEU A 115 -5.82 -9.47 0.38
C LEU A 115 -6.15 -10.30 1.63
N TRP A 116 -7.42 -10.30 2.05
CA TRP A 116 -7.87 -11.13 3.17
C TRP A 116 -7.60 -12.63 2.93
N SER A 117 -7.88 -13.12 1.74
CA SER A 117 -7.76 -14.55 1.41
C SER A 117 -6.32 -15.07 1.43
N VAL A 118 -5.33 -14.20 1.25
CA VAL A 118 -3.90 -14.56 1.24
C VAL A 118 -3.21 -14.28 2.58
N LEU A 119 -3.92 -13.66 3.53
CA LEU A 119 -3.39 -13.37 4.86
C LEU A 119 -3.68 -14.52 5.81
N ARG A 120 -2.69 -14.93 6.62
CA ARG A 120 -2.93 -15.94 7.66
C ARG A 120 -3.85 -15.42 8.77
N PRO A 121 -4.54 -16.28 9.52
CA PRO A 121 -5.23 -15.86 10.74
C PRO A 121 -4.26 -15.17 11.71
N GLY A 122 -4.67 -13.99 12.21
CA GLY A 122 -3.84 -13.17 13.09
C GLY A 122 -2.73 -12.39 12.38
N GLY A 123 -2.65 -12.45 11.06
CA GLY A 123 -1.80 -11.59 10.26
C GLY A 123 -2.29 -10.14 10.21
N ALA A 124 -1.52 -9.24 9.60
CA ALA A 124 -1.83 -7.83 9.55
C ALA A 124 -1.79 -7.24 8.12
N LEU A 125 -2.57 -6.19 7.91
CA LEU A 125 -2.56 -5.35 6.72
C LEU A 125 -2.08 -3.95 7.09
N SER A 126 -1.01 -3.48 6.48
CA SER A 126 -0.60 -2.08 6.48
C SER A 126 -1.15 -1.42 5.22
N LEU A 127 -2.16 -0.58 5.39
CA LEU A 127 -2.87 0.06 4.28
C LEU A 127 -2.61 1.57 4.29
N MET A 128 -2.13 2.09 3.17
CA MET A 128 -2.07 3.53 2.90
C MET A 128 -2.77 3.86 1.58
N PHE A 129 -3.59 4.90 1.58
CA PHE A 129 -4.31 5.34 0.39
C PHE A 129 -4.41 6.86 0.28
N TYR A 130 -4.69 7.35 -0.93
CA TYR A 130 -4.88 8.77 -1.18
C TYR A 130 -6.24 9.25 -0.65
N ASN A 131 -6.18 10.13 0.36
CA ASN A 131 -7.35 10.60 1.09
C ASN A 131 -8.12 11.68 0.30
N ALA A 132 -9.38 11.40 -0.04
CA ALA A 132 -10.26 12.33 -0.72
C ALA A 132 -10.51 13.63 0.09
N ASN A 133 -10.55 13.54 1.43
CA ASN A 133 -10.69 14.72 2.29
C ASN A 133 -9.45 15.62 2.21
N GLY A 134 -8.25 15.03 2.06
CA GLY A 134 -7.02 15.78 1.82
C GLY A 134 -7.02 16.52 0.48
N LEU A 135 -7.58 15.89 -0.56
CA LEU A 135 -7.77 16.53 -1.87
C LEU A 135 -8.78 17.70 -1.78
N LEU A 136 -9.88 17.52 -1.08
CA LEU A 136 -10.87 18.55 -0.82
C LEU A 136 -10.21 19.74 -0.10
N MET A 137 -9.55 19.48 1.02
CA MET A 137 -8.89 20.50 1.83
C MET A 137 -7.84 21.28 1.01
N HIS A 138 -7.02 20.58 0.22
CA HIS A 138 -6.06 21.22 -0.66
C HIS A 138 -6.74 22.21 -1.62
N ASN A 139 -7.83 21.81 -2.29
CA ASN A 139 -8.53 22.68 -3.22
C ASN A 139 -9.19 23.88 -2.53
N MET A 140 -9.69 23.71 -1.30
CA MET A 140 -10.20 24.81 -0.47
C MET A 140 -9.11 25.82 -0.14
N VAL A 141 -7.95 25.36 0.30
CA VAL A 141 -6.82 26.22 0.70
C VAL A 141 -6.24 27.01 -0.50
N VAL A 142 -6.20 26.42 -1.69
CA VAL A 142 -5.70 27.12 -2.89
C VAL A 142 -6.78 27.94 -3.62
N GLY A 143 -7.99 28.04 -3.07
CA GLY A 143 -9.07 28.88 -3.60
C GLY A 143 -9.82 28.30 -4.80
N ASN A 144 -9.75 26.99 -5.05
CA ASN A 144 -10.47 26.33 -6.15
C ASN A 144 -11.93 26.05 -5.80
N PHE A 145 -12.67 27.05 -5.30
CA PHE A 145 -14.01 26.88 -4.77
C PHE A 145 -15.02 26.37 -5.80
N ASP A 146 -15.00 26.91 -7.03
CA ASP A 146 -15.90 26.46 -8.11
C ASP A 146 -15.69 24.96 -8.42
N TYR A 147 -14.44 24.51 -8.44
CA TYR A 147 -14.12 23.10 -8.66
C TYR A 147 -14.66 22.22 -7.52
N VAL A 148 -14.59 22.71 -6.29
CA VAL A 148 -15.13 22.01 -5.11
C VAL A 148 -16.66 21.96 -5.16
N GLN A 149 -17.33 23.10 -5.46
CA GLN A 149 -18.80 23.16 -5.60
C GLN A 149 -19.35 22.23 -6.69
N LEU A 150 -18.59 22.02 -7.76
CA LEU A 150 -18.91 21.06 -8.82
C LEU A 150 -18.65 19.60 -8.43
N GLY A 151 -18.30 19.31 -7.17
CA GLY A 151 -18.01 17.96 -6.71
C GLY A 151 -16.66 17.40 -7.18
N MET A 152 -15.72 18.29 -7.55
CA MET A 152 -14.36 17.92 -8.01
C MET A 152 -14.36 16.90 -9.16
N PRO A 153 -15.01 17.21 -10.28
CA PRO A 153 -15.13 16.29 -11.42
C PRO A 153 -13.75 15.86 -11.92
N LYS A 154 -13.64 14.62 -12.41
CA LYS A 154 -12.39 14.11 -12.98
C LYS A 154 -11.91 15.01 -14.13
N LYS A 155 -10.73 15.62 -13.97
CA LYS A 155 -10.09 16.40 -15.03
C LYS A 155 -9.43 15.45 -16.03
N LYS A 156 -9.38 15.83 -17.33
CA LYS A 156 -8.56 15.10 -18.32
C LYS A 156 -7.13 15.04 -17.81
N LYS A 157 -6.59 13.83 -17.68
CA LYS A 157 -5.26 13.60 -17.09
C LYS A 157 -4.16 14.30 -17.91
N ARG A 158 -3.48 15.25 -17.29
CA ARG A 158 -2.19 15.78 -17.75
C ARG A 158 -1.02 15.30 -16.88
N THR A 159 -1.31 14.70 -15.73
CA THR A 159 -0.34 14.21 -14.72
C THR A 159 -0.81 12.87 -14.15
N LEU A 160 0.11 12.13 -13.58
CA LEU A 160 -0.16 10.89 -12.86
C LEU A 160 -0.94 11.24 -11.58
N SER A 161 -2.26 11.21 -11.66
CA SER A 161 -3.16 11.47 -10.52
C SER A 161 -4.04 10.26 -10.28
N PRO A 162 -4.30 9.89 -9.01
CA PRO A 162 -5.16 8.77 -8.66
C PRO A 162 -6.54 8.86 -9.32
N ASP A 163 -7.06 7.72 -9.78
CA ASP A 163 -8.39 7.65 -10.40
C ASP A 163 -9.51 7.73 -9.36
N TYR A 164 -9.26 7.20 -8.17
CA TYR A 164 -10.25 7.00 -7.12
C TYR A 164 -9.71 7.41 -5.75
N PRO A 165 -9.54 8.73 -5.46
CA PRO A 165 -9.29 9.17 -4.09
C PRO A 165 -10.37 8.62 -3.16
N ARG A 166 -9.99 8.07 -2.02
CA ARG A 166 -10.93 7.38 -1.12
C ARG A 166 -11.22 8.20 0.13
N SER A 167 -12.46 8.24 0.55
CA SER A 167 -12.81 8.76 1.86
C SER A 167 -12.39 7.75 2.95
N PRO A 168 -11.73 8.20 4.03
CA PRO A 168 -11.39 7.30 5.13
C PRO A 168 -12.60 6.56 5.69
N GLN A 169 -13.74 7.21 5.79
CA GLN A 169 -14.99 6.61 6.28
C GLN A 169 -15.44 5.44 5.40
N GLN A 170 -15.37 5.60 4.07
CA GLN A 170 -15.69 4.52 3.13
C GLN A 170 -14.75 3.33 3.30
N VAL A 171 -13.43 3.59 3.39
CA VAL A 171 -12.43 2.53 3.53
C VAL A 171 -12.61 1.79 4.85
N TYR A 172 -12.86 2.50 5.95
CA TYR A 172 -13.13 1.88 7.25
C TYR A 172 -14.40 1.01 7.22
N GLY A 173 -15.49 1.50 6.59
CA GLY A 173 -16.70 0.70 6.42
C GLY A 173 -16.45 -0.60 5.66
N TRP A 174 -15.72 -0.56 4.53
CA TRP A 174 -15.37 -1.75 3.76
C TRP A 174 -14.52 -2.75 4.55
N LEU A 175 -13.57 -2.26 5.33
CA LEU A 175 -12.74 -3.10 6.20
C LEU A 175 -13.58 -3.77 7.28
N GLU A 176 -14.42 -3.01 8.00
CA GLU A 176 -15.28 -3.52 9.07
C GLU A 176 -16.31 -4.53 8.55
N GLU A 177 -16.95 -4.26 7.41
CA GLU A 177 -17.89 -5.18 6.74
C GLU A 177 -17.26 -6.54 6.38
N GLN A 178 -15.95 -6.55 6.11
CA GLN A 178 -15.19 -7.76 5.77
C GLN A 178 -14.53 -8.43 6.99
N GLY A 179 -14.76 -7.92 8.20
CA GLY A 179 -14.24 -8.50 9.43
C GLY A 179 -12.83 -8.04 9.84
N TRP A 180 -12.26 -7.03 9.16
CA TRP A 180 -10.99 -6.44 9.59
C TRP A 180 -11.17 -5.65 10.88
N ARG A 181 -10.19 -5.77 11.77
CA ARG A 181 -10.10 -4.93 12.97
C ARG A 181 -9.05 -3.84 12.75
N ILE A 182 -9.47 -2.58 12.74
CA ILE A 182 -8.57 -1.44 12.63
C ILE A 182 -7.88 -1.21 13.97
N THR A 183 -6.56 -1.36 14.02
CA THR A 183 -5.75 -1.25 15.24
C THR A 183 -4.99 0.07 15.33
N GLY A 184 -4.82 0.80 14.24
CA GLY A 184 -4.12 2.08 14.19
C GLY A 184 -4.57 2.94 13.04
N LYS A 185 -4.44 4.26 13.19
CA LYS A 185 -4.75 5.25 12.15
C LYS A 185 -3.74 6.39 12.25
N THR A 186 -3.02 6.65 11.17
CA THR A 186 -2.00 7.69 11.10
C THR A 186 -2.20 8.58 9.88
N GLY A 187 -2.12 9.88 10.07
CA GLY A 187 -2.10 10.84 8.98
C GLY A 187 -0.68 11.03 8.46
N VAL A 188 -0.45 10.71 7.18
CA VAL A 188 0.90 10.82 6.59
C VAL A 188 1.26 12.26 6.24
N ARG A 189 0.28 13.05 5.83
CA ARG A 189 0.40 14.49 5.55
C ARG A 189 -0.94 15.18 5.78
N VAL A 190 -0.87 16.41 6.24
CA VAL A 190 -2.08 17.25 6.35
C VAL A 190 -2.25 18.10 5.08
N PHE A 191 -1.16 18.52 4.42
CA PHE A 191 -1.17 19.34 3.20
C PHE A 191 -0.05 18.93 2.23
#